data_460ad7d3040cc288a99d6000778744c3
#
_entry.id   460ad7d3040cc288a99d6000778744c3
#
_cell.length_a   1.000
_cell.length_b   1.000
_cell.length_c   1.000
_cell.angle_alpha   90.00
_cell.angle_beta   90.00
_cell.angle_gamma   90.00
#
_symmetry.space_group_name_H-M   'P 1'
#
loop_
_entity.id
_entity.type
_entity.pdbx_description
1 polymer ?
#
loop_
_entity_poly.entity_id
_entity_poly.type
_entity_poly.pdbx_seq_one_letter_code
_entity_poly.pdbx_strand_id
1 'polypeptide(L)'
;KNGTADHLDIVRAGNEKVLRARLADANFFYEEDLKEPLAEKVPALKKVVFQENLGTVYDKVERLGVLAEFLGKVLNAGEQDLKYARRAAYLAKADLVTNMVYEFPELQGYMGREYAERTGEEKAVALAIYEHYLPRFAGDDLPSSLPGQILSISDKIDNITGCFAIGIQPSGSQDPYALRRQALGICHIILEGQFDLSLEHLVEAAYRCYEGKVELKLSLEKVQEDIAEFFKQRLKGIFSDRGFSYDTVDAVLAPGFQNFSDTLLRVQALADFRQDPAFDDLLTVYTRANNLAKKATAFRPDPSLLQESSEEKLYQAL
;
A
#
# COMPACT_ATOMS: atom_id res chain seq x y z
N LYS A 1 -20.25 10.78 30.59
CA LYS A 1 -20.83 9.43 30.87
C LYS A 1 -21.12 9.21 32.36
N ASN A 2 -20.65 10.05 33.25
CA ASN A 2 -20.82 9.90 34.72
C ASN A 2 -21.73 10.98 35.33
N GLY A 3 -22.56 11.64 34.53
CA GLY A 3 -23.56 12.62 35.04
C GLY A 3 -24.86 11.95 35.43
N THR A 4 -25.55 12.51 36.41
CA THR A 4 -26.92 12.14 36.78
C THR A 4 -27.92 12.83 35.86
N ALA A 5 -29.13 12.26 35.72
CA ALA A 5 -30.20 12.83 34.91
C ALA A 5 -30.65 14.22 35.35
N ASP A 6 -30.45 14.55 36.62
CA ASP A 6 -30.95 15.78 37.26
C ASP A 6 -30.33 17.09 36.74
N HIS A 7 -29.22 17.01 35.97
CA HIS A 7 -28.52 18.19 35.44
C HIS A 7 -28.32 18.14 33.92
N LEU A 8 -29.05 17.29 33.20
CA LEU A 8 -28.91 17.13 31.77
C LEU A 8 -29.09 18.42 30.97
N ASP A 9 -30.04 19.27 31.36
CA ASP A 9 -30.28 20.54 30.67
C ASP A 9 -29.13 21.53 30.85
N ILE A 10 -28.50 21.58 32.02
CA ILE A 10 -27.33 22.41 32.27
C ILE A 10 -26.13 21.91 31.46
N VAL A 11 -25.90 20.60 31.47
CA VAL A 11 -24.84 19.97 30.70
C VAL A 11 -25.06 20.21 29.21
N ARG A 12 -26.30 20.04 28.71
CA ARG A 12 -26.66 20.30 27.33
C ARG A 12 -26.40 21.76 26.94
N ALA A 13 -26.87 22.70 27.70
CA ALA A 13 -26.66 24.13 27.46
C ALA A 13 -25.16 24.50 27.45
N GLY A 14 -24.39 23.92 28.38
CA GLY A 14 -22.94 24.07 28.42
C GLY A 14 -22.25 23.52 27.16
N ASN A 15 -22.60 22.30 26.75
CA ASN A 15 -22.06 21.68 25.53
C ASN A 15 -22.45 22.45 24.27
N GLU A 16 -23.71 22.88 24.15
CA GLU A 16 -24.20 23.71 23.03
C GLU A 16 -23.41 25.02 22.92
N LYS A 17 -23.11 25.67 24.05
CA LYS A 17 -22.31 26.90 24.05
C LYS A 17 -20.88 26.65 23.53
N VAL A 18 -20.24 25.57 23.96
CA VAL A 18 -18.88 25.20 23.48
C VAL A 18 -18.92 24.85 22.00
N LEU A 19 -19.92 24.06 21.57
CA LEU A 19 -20.06 23.68 20.16
C LEU A 19 -20.29 24.89 19.26
N ARG A 20 -21.13 25.85 19.68
CA ARG A 20 -21.36 27.09 18.90
C ARG A 20 -20.06 27.90 18.73
N ALA A 21 -19.26 28.03 19.78
CA ALA A 21 -17.97 28.71 19.66
C ALA A 21 -17.05 27.99 18.69
N ARG A 22 -16.88 26.67 18.83
CA ARG A 22 -16.05 25.85 17.92
C ARG A 22 -16.53 25.88 16.45
N LEU A 23 -17.85 25.87 16.23
CA LEU A 23 -18.41 26.00 14.88
C LEU A 23 -18.18 27.39 14.28
N ALA A 24 -18.24 28.45 15.09
CA ALA A 24 -17.92 29.81 14.62
C ALA A 24 -16.44 29.93 14.24
N ASP A 25 -15.54 29.35 15.04
CA ASP A 25 -14.10 29.31 14.73
C ASP A 25 -13.85 28.50 13.45
N ALA A 26 -14.48 27.32 13.32
CA ALA A 26 -14.38 26.49 12.13
C ALA A 26 -14.86 27.21 10.87
N ASN A 27 -16.00 27.94 10.94
CA ASN A 27 -16.49 28.74 9.82
C ASN A 27 -15.51 29.86 9.42
N PHE A 28 -14.92 30.52 10.42
CA PHE A 28 -13.90 31.52 10.17
C PHE A 28 -12.67 30.93 9.49
N PHE A 29 -12.14 29.78 9.97
CA PHE A 29 -11.01 29.11 9.33
C PHE A 29 -11.33 28.66 7.91
N TYR A 30 -12.54 28.14 7.68
CA TYR A 30 -12.97 27.72 6.36
C TYR A 30 -12.99 28.88 5.36
N GLU A 31 -13.56 30.03 5.75
CA GLU A 31 -13.61 31.23 4.90
C GLU A 31 -12.22 31.81 4.65
N GLU A 32 -11.33 31.83 5.67
CA GLU A 32 -9.96 32.29 5.52
C GLU A 32 -9.16 31.40 4.58
N ASP A 33 -9.30 30.06 4.73
CA ASP A 33 -8.57 29.10 3.91
C ASP A 33 -8.99 29.14 2.43
N LEU A 34 -10.24 29.51 2.12
CA LEU A 34 -10.76 29.66 0.76
C LEU A 34 -10.29 30.92 0.04
N LYS A 35 -9.68 31.88 0.72
CA LYS A 35 -9.16 33.10 0.09
C LYS A 35 -8.02 32.84 -0.90
N GLU A 36 -7.31 31.75 -0.71
CA GLU A 36 -6.21 31.33 -1.58
C GLU A 36 -6.45 29.92 -2.12
N PRO A 37 -6.24 29.69 -3.43
CA PRO A 37 -6.27 28.35 -3.98
C PRO A 37 -5.33 27.39 -3.26
N LEU A 38 -5.72 26.11 -3.20
CA LEU A 38 -4.93 25.08 -2.53
C LEU A 38 -3.49 24.98 -3.08
N ALA A 39 -3.31 25.26 -4.38
CA ALA A 39 -2.00 25.26 -5.04
C ALA A 39 -1.01 26.31 -4.46
N GLU A 40 -1.51 27.46 -4.03
CA GLU A 40 -0.68 28.52 -3.44
C GLU A 40 -0.17 28.16 -2.05
N LYS A 41 -0.79 27.17 -1.40
CA LYS A 41 -0.39 26.66 -0.08
C LYS A 41 0.73 25.62 -0.15
N VAL A 42 0.95 24.97 -1.32
CA VAL A 42 1.98 23.94 -1.51
C VAL A 42 3.39 24.37 -1.09
N PRO A 43 3.88 25.59 -1.43
CA PRO A 43 5.20 26.04 -1.01
C PRO A 43 5.41 26.10 0.51
N ALA A 44 4.34 26.27 1.30
CA ALA A 44 4.42 26.29 2.76
C ALA A 44 4.78 24.92 3.36
N LEU A 45 4.55 23.83 2.62
CA LEU A 45 4.94 22.46 3.00
C LEU A 45 6.45 22.28 3.18
N LYS A 46 7.28 23.17 2.65
CA LYS A 46 8.75 23.21 2.89
C LYS A 46 9.09 23.43 4.35
N LYS A 47 8.17 23.98 5.13
CA LYS A 47 8.36 24.23 6.57
C LYS A 47 7.80 23.11 7.44
N VAL A 48 7.10 22.15 6.86
CA VAL A 48 6.49 21.02 7.56
C VAL A 48 7.42 19.82 7.45
N VAL A 49 7.99 19.39 8.55
CA VAL A 49 8.82 18.19 8.60
C VAL A 49 7.94 16.96 8.41
N PHE A 50 8.24 16.12 7.41
CA PHE A 50 7.59 14.83 7.25
C PHE A 50 8.18 13.81 8.24
N GLN A 51 9.48 13.62 8.14
CA GLN A 51 10.28 12.82 9.05
C GLN A 51 11.72 13.35 9.02
N GLU A 52 12.36 13.43 10.19
CA GLU A 52 13.63 14.13 10.37
C GLU A 52 14.73 13.71 9.35
N ASN A 53 14.79 12.41 9.02
CA ASN A 53 15.76 11.87 8.07
C ASN A 53 15.23 11.70 6.63
N LEU A 54 13.94 11.98 6.37
CA LEU A 54 13.31 11.83 5.06
C LEU A 54 12.89 13.15 4.43
N GLY A 55 13.16 14.27 5.13
CA GLY A 55 12.90 15.61 4.63
C GLY A 55 11.52 16.16 4.99
N THR A 56 11.07 17.14 4.22
CA THR A 56 9.84 17.89 4.41
C THR A 56 8.65 17.21 3.71
N VAL A 57 7.44 17.68 4.03
CA VAL A 57 6.22 17.24 3.30
C VAL A 57 6.28 17.74 1.84
N TYR A 58 6.97 18.86 1.56
CA TYR A 58 7.18 19.30 0.18
C TYR A 58 8.04 18.30 -0.60
N ASP A 59 9.15 17.83 -0.02
CA ASP A 59 9.98 16.79 -0.65
C ASP A 59 9.19 15.52 -0.92
N LYS A 60 8.28 15.17 0.00
CA LYS A 60 7.34 14.06 -0.19
C LYS A 60 6.40 14.30 -1.37
N VAL A 61 5.82 15.49 -1.51
CA VAL A 61 4.96 15.86 -2.66
C VAL A 61 5.71 15.69 -3.99
N GLU A 62 6.97 16.08 -4.06
CA GLU A 62 7.80 15.86 -5.25
C GLU A 62 7.96 14.37 -5.57
N ARG A 63 8.23 13.53 -4.55
CA ARG A 63 8.33 12.06 -4.72
C ARG A 63 7.00 11.46 -5.16
N LEU A 64 5.88 11.91 -4.58
CA LEU A 64 4.54 11.45 -5.00
C LEU A 64 4.26 11.75 -6.48
N GLY A 65 4.71 12.89 -6.99
CA GLY A 65 4.60 13.22 -8.41
C GLY A 65 5.36 12.23 -9.30
N VAL A 66 6.58 11.84 -8.91
CA VAL A 66 7.39 10.85 -9.64
C VAL A 66 6.74 9.47 -9.59
N LEU A 67 6.28 9.05 -8.42
CA LEU A 67 5.63 7.74 -8.22
C LEU A 67 4.29 7.65 -8.92
N ALA A 68 3.48 8.71 -8.92
CA ALA A 68 2.22 8.75 -9.66
C ALA A 68 2.44 8.63 -11.18
N GLU A 69 3.49 9.26 -11.69
CA GLU A 69 3.90 9.11 -13.09
C GLU A 69 4.33 7.68 -13.42
N PHE A 70 5.15 7.07 -12.57
CA PHE A 70 5.60 5.69 -12.72
C PHE A 70 4.41 4.73 -12.70
N LEU A 71 3.58 4.80 -11.66
CA LEU A 71 2.42 3.93 -11.51
C LEU A 71 1.40 4.11 -12.62
N GLY A 72 1.13 5.35 -13.03
CA GLY A 72 0.21 5.61 -14.14
C GLY A 72 0.66 4.96 -15.43
N LYS A 73 1.96 4.92 -15.72
CA LYS A 73 2.52 4.21 -16.88
C LYS A 73 2.42 2.70 -16.74
N VAL A 74 2.79 2.15 -15.60
CA VAL A 74 2.74 0.69 -15.35
C VAL A 74 1.31 0.17 -15.40
N LEU A 75 0.36 0.93 -14.87
CA LEU A 75 -1.06 0.56 -14.88
C LEU A 75 -1.78 0.93 -16.18
N ASN A 76 -1.05 1.43 -17.20
CA ASN A 76 -1.60 1.85 -18.48
C ASN A 76 -2.75 2.86 -18.33
N ALA A 77 -2.62 3.79 -17.38
CA ALA A 77 -3.61 4.85 -17.17
C ALA A 77 -3.76 5.70 -18.43
N GLY A 78 -5.00 6.05 -18.77
CA GLY A 78 -5.28 6.99 -19.84
C GLY A 78 -4.62 8.35 -19.59
N GLU A 79 -4.33 9.11 -20.64
CA GLU A 79 -3.66 10.40 -20.54
C GLU A 79 -4.35 11.35 -19.53
N GLN A 80 -5.68 11.32 -19.51
CA GLN A 80 -6.47 12.16 -18.61
C GLN A 80 -6.34 11.73 -17.15
N ASP A 81 -6.39 10.42 -16.85
CA ASP A 81 -6.21 9.91 -15.50
C ASP A 81 -4.81 10.18 -14.99
N LEU A 82 -3.80 10.02 -15.83
CA LEU A 82 -2.42 10.35 -15.49
C LEU A 82 -2.25 11.85 -15.17
N LYS A 83 -2.90 12.73 -15.95
CA LYS A 83 -2.92 14.17 -15.68
C LYS A 83 -3.57 14.46 -14.33
N TYR A 84 -4.69 13.82 -14.02
CA TYR A 84 -5.38 13.97 -12.74
C TYR A 84 -4.53 13.45 -11.57
N ALA A 85 -3.91 12.28 -11.71
CA ALA A 85 -3.04 11.72 -10.68
C ALA A 85 -1.85 12.63 -10.37
N ARG A 86 -1.19 13.19 -11.38
CA ARG A 86 -0.09 14.16 -11.21
C ARG A 86 -0.56 15.42 -10.50
N ARG A 87 -1.71 15.99 -10.92
CA ARG A 87 -2.23 17.21 -10.29
C ARG A 87 -2.63 16.94 -8.85
N ALA A 88 -3.28 15.82 -8.58
CA ALA A 88 -3.63 15.40 -7.23
C ALA A 88 -2.39 15.17 -6.36
N ALA A 89 -1.33 14.54 -6.89
CA ALA A 89 -0.08 14.35 -6.17
C ALA A 89 0.56 15.67 -5.73
N TYR A 90 0.52 16.68 -6.58
CA TYR A 90 1.02 18.03 -6.25
C TYR A 90 0.23 18.68 -5.11
N LEU A 91 -1.10 18.47 -5.07
CA LEU A 91 -2.00 19.12 -4.11
C LEU A 91 -2.27 18.31 -2.85
N ALA A 92 -1.97 17.02 -2.85
CA ALA A 92 -2.46 16.02 -1.89
C ALA A 92 -2.22 16.35 -0.42
N LYS A 93 -1.17 17.09 -0.11
CA LYS A 93 -0.77 17.43 1.26
C LYS A 93 -0.94 18.92 1.60
N ALA A 94 -1.46 19.71 0.68
CA ALA A 94 -1.54 21.16 0.85
C ALA A 94 -2.53 21.60 1.93
N ASP A 95 -3.51 20.76 2.23
CA ASP A 95 -4.46 20.99 3.32
C ASP A 95 -3.82 20.92 4.73
N LEU A 96 -2.68 20.27 4.87
CA LEU A 96 -1.95 20.19 6.16
C LEU A 96 -1.48 21.56 6.69
N VAL A 97 -1.40 22.56 5.84
CA VAL A 97 -1.01 23.93 6.21
C VAL A 97 -2.19 24.90 6.22
N THR A 98 -3.41 24.37 6.14
CA THR A 98 -4.64 25.17 6.31
C THR A 98 -5.00 25.34 7.77
N ASN A 99 -5.69 26.44 8.11
CA ASN A 99 -6.13 26.70 9.48
C ASN A 99 -7.08 25.60 9.96
N MET A 100 -7.99 25.14 9.08
CA MET A 100 -8.96 24.11 9.40
C MET A 100 -8.29 22.79 9.80
N VAL A 101 -7.33 22.30 9.00
CA VAL A 101 -6.65 21.03 9.30
C VAL A 101 -5.65 21.15 10.44
N TYR A 102 -5.09 22.35 10.67
CA TYR A 102 -4.27 22.61 11.85
C TYR A 102 -5.08 22.47 13.15
N GLU A 103 -6.31 23.00 13.19
CA GLU A 103 -7.19 22.90 14.36
C GLU A 103 -7.92 21.56 14.44
N PHE A 104 -8.26 20.94 13.30
CA PHE A 104 -8.98 19.68 13.17
C PHE A 104 -8.22 18.70 12.29
N PRO A 105 -7.15 18.07 12.79
CA PRO A 105 -6.28 17.17 12.00
C PRO A 105 -7.00 15.96 11.38
N GLU A 106 -8.10 15.54 11.98
CA GLU A 106 -8.95 14.45 11.48
C GLU A 106 -9.66 14.78 10.16
N LEU A 107 -9.71 16.06 9.78
CA LEU A 107 -10.32 16.52 8.52
C LEU A 107 -9.33 16.53 7.35
N GLN A 108 -8.06 16.12 7.56
CA GLN A 108 -7.10 16.00 6.47
C GLN A 108 -7.66 15.10 5.34
N GLY A 109 -7.43 15.50 4.11
CA GLY A 109 -7.99 14.88 2.92
C GLY A 109 -9.41 15.32 2.60
N TYR A 110 -10.32 15.39 3.58
CA TYR A 110 -11.65 15.95 3.38
C TYR A 110 -11.57 17.44 3.02
N MET A 111 -10.80 18.21 3.79
CA MET A 111 -10.63 19.64 3.53
C MET A 111 -9.80 19.88 2.26
N GLY A 112 -8.82 19.02 2.00
CA GLY A 112 -8.08 19.05 0.74
C GLY A 112 -8.98 18.89 -0.48
N ARG A 113 -9.91 17.94 -0.46
CA ARG A 113 -10.94 17.76 -1.49
C ARG A 113 -11.85 18.99 -1.60
N GLU A 114 -12.43 19.42 -0.47
CA GLU A 114 -13.38 20.54 -0.43
C GLU A 114 -12.75 21.83 -0.99
N TYR A 115 -11.54 22.15 -0.53
CA TYR A 115 -10.84 23.35 -1.01
C TYR A 115 -10.45 23.25 -2.48
N ALA A 116 -10.03 22.08 -2.94
CA ALA A 116 -9.73 21.85 -4.35
C ALA A 116 -10.98 22.08 -5.22
N GLU A 117 -12.12 21.50 -4.87
CA GLU A 117 -13.38 21.67 -5.60
C GLU A 117 -13.84 23.15 -5.62
N ARG A 118 -13.76 23.84 -4.47
CA ARG A 118 -14.18 25.24 -4.32
C ARG A 118 -13.28 26.22 -5.06
N THR A 119 -12.01 25.89 -5.22
CA THR A 119 -11.03 26.75 -5.90
C THR A 119 -10.81 26.40 -7.36
N GLY A 120 -11.65 25.52 -7.94
CA GLY A 120 -11.75 25.29 -9.39
C GLY A 120 -10.90 24.16 -9.93
N GLU A 121 -10.41 23.26 -9.08
CA GLU A 121 -9.79 22.03 -9.54
C GLU A 121 -10.84 21.06 -10.11
N GLU A 122 -10.40 20.19 -11.02
CA GLU A 122 -11.27 19.15 -11.56
C GLU A 122 -11.75 18.20 -10.46
N LYS A 123 -13.01 17.79 -10.51
CA LYS A 123 -13.60 16.90 -9.49
C LYS A 123 -12.81 15.60 -9.30
N ALA A 124 -12.25 15.05 -10.38
CA ALA A 124 -11.41 13.85 -10.31
C ALA A 124 -10.10 14.10 -9.52
N VAL A 125 -9.51 15.28 -9.65
CA VAL A 125 -8.34 15.71 -8.87
C VAL A 125 -8.71 15.83 -7.39
N ALA A 126 -9.79 16.54 -7.09
CA ALA A 126 -10.27 16.74 -5.73
C ALA A 126 -10.63 15.41 -5.06
N LEU A 127 -11.30 14.50 -5.78
CA LEU A 127 -11.59 13.15 -5.29
C LEU A 127 -10.32 12.38 -4.96
N ALA A 128 -9.32 12.39 -5.86
CA ALA A 128 -8.06 11.69 -5.63
C ALA A 128 -7.28 12.26 -4.44
N ILE A 129 -7.39 13.56 -4.15
CA ILE A 129 -6.82 14.19 -2.93
C ILE A 129 -7.43 13.56 -1.66
N TYR A 130 -8.72 13.27 -1.65
CA TYR A 130 -9.34 12.57 -0.53
C TYR A 130 -8.97 11.09 -0.50
N GLU A 131 -9.09 10.43 -1.64
CA GLU A 131 -8.94 8.98 -1.77
C GLU A 131 -7.53 8.47 -1.46
N HIS A 132 -6.50 9.33 -1.58
CA HIS A 132 -5.13 8.85 -1.32
C HIS A 132 -4.88 8.45 0.14
N TYR A 133 -5.70 8.91 1.07
CA TYR A 133 -5.64 8.44 2.45
C TYR A 133 -6.28 7.06 2.65
N LEU A 134 -7.18 6.66 1.74
CA LEU A 134 -7.88 5.37 1.83
C LEU A 134 -6.96 4.18 1.49
N PRO A 135 -7.17 3.02 2.12
CA PRO A 135 -7.92 2.83 3.35
C PRO A 135 -7.16 3.37 4.57
N ARG A 136 -7.85 4.00 5.52
CA ARG A 136 -7.28 4.60 6.74
C ARG A 136 -7.16 3.59 7.88
N PHE A 137 -8.04 2.58 7.88
CA PHE A 137 -8.10 1.51 8.87
C PHE A 137 -8.61 0.21 8.21
N ALA A 138 -8.57 -0.90 8.95
CA ALA A 138 -9.08 -2.17 8.45
C ALA A 138 -10.60 -2.11 8.22
N GLY A 139 -11.04 -2.47 7.01
CA GLY A 139 -12.45 -2.40 6.61
C GLY A 139 -12.93 -1.02 6.14
N ASP A 140 -12.03 -0.03 6.02
CA ASP A 140 -12.34 1.24 5.36
C ASP A 140 -12.53 1.05 3.85
N ASP A 141 -13.20 2.00 3.21
CA ASP A 141 -13.36 2.03 1.76
C ASP A 141 -12.00 2.08 1.04
N LEU A 142 -11.94 1.50 -0.14
CA LEU A 142 -10.80 1.63 -1.04
C LEU A 142 -10.98 2.83 -1.98
N PRO A 143 -9.88 3.41 -2.52
CA PRO A 143 -9.99 4.40 -3.58
C PRO A 143 -10.78 3.85 -4.77
N SER A 144 -11.81 4.58 -5.19
CA SER A 144 -12.70 4.17 -6.28
C SER A 144 -12.19 4.61 -7.65
N SER A 145 -11.46 5.73 -7.70
CA SER A 145 -10.91 6.29 -8.94
C SER A 145 -9.49 5.81 -9.20
N LEU A 146 -9.14 5.60 -10.47
CA LEU A 146 -7.76 5.23 -10.84
C LEU A 146 -6.73 6.27 -10.39
N PRO A 147 -6.94 7.60 -10.53
CA PRO A 147 -6.04 8.60 -9.95
C PRO A 147 -5.89 8.48 -8.43
N GLY A 148 -6.97 8.18 -7.70
CA GLY A 148 -6.96 7.97 -6.26
C GLY A 148 -6.19 6.70 -5.86
N GLN A 149 -6.36 5.60 -6.60
CA GLN A 149 -5.62 4.35 -6.42
C GLN A 149 -4.12 4.54 -6.64
N ILE A 150 -3.75 5.18 -7.75
CA ILE A 150 -2.36 5.53 -8.06
C ILE A 150 -1.74 6.34 -6.92
N LEU A 151 -2.41 7.39 -6.49
CA LEU A 151 -1.88 8.29 -5.47
C LEU A 151 -1.83 7.62 -4.09
N SER A 152 -2.82 6.79 -3.75
CA SER A 152 -2.84 6.03 -2.50
C SER A 152 -1.68 5.03 -2.41
N ILE A 153 -1.42 4.28 -3.48
CA ILE A 153 -0.26 3.38 -3.55
C ILE A 153 1.03 4.19 -3.44
N SER A 154 1.13 5.32 -4.18
CA SER A 154 2.31 6.19 -4.16
C SER A 154 2.63 6.69 -2.75
N ASP A 155 1.64 7.21 -2.03
CA ASP A 155 1.81 7.76 -0.68
C ASP A 155 2.27 6.71 0.32
N LYS A 156 1.65 5.53 0.25
CA LYS A 156 1.95 4.42 1.17
C LYS A 156 3.30 3.77 0.89
N ILE A 157 3.63 3.54 -0.38
CA ILE A 157 4.93 2.92 -0.71
C ILE A 157 6.10 3.89 -0.46
N ASP A 158 5.92 5.19 -0.69
CA ASP A 158 6.89 6.22 -0.30
C ASP A 158 7.23 6.11 1.18
N ASN A 159 6.20 6.06 2.04
CA ASN A 159 6.39 5.93 3.49
C ASN A 159 7.13 4.64 3.87
N ILE A 160 6.68 3.50 3.34
CA ILE A 160 7.24 2.20 3.66
C ILE A 160 8.71 2.15 3.22
N THR A 161 8.97 2.47 1.96
CA THR A 161 10.32 2.39 1.40
C THR A 161 11.27 3.36 2.08
N GLY A 162 10.85 4.60 2.31
CA GLY A 162 11.66 5.61 3.01
C GLY A 162 12.01 5.18 4.43
N CYS A 163 11.02 4.71 5.22
CA CYS A 163 11.27 4.23 6.58
C CYS A 163 12.24 3.03 6.60
N PHE A 164 12.02 2.03 5.74
CA PHE A 164 12.89 0.86 5.66
C PHE A 164 14.32 1.26 5.25
N ALA A 165 14.46 2.13 4.26
CA ALA A 165 15.76 2.58 3.74
C ALA A 165 16.62 3.30 4.80
N ILE A 166 15.99 3.99 5.76
CA ILE A 166 16.70 4.61 6.91
C ILE A 166 16.75 3.69 8.15
N GLY A 167 16.35 2.42 8.03
CA GLY A 167 16.42 1.42 9.09
C GLY A 167 15.29 1.50 10.12
N ILE A 168 14.18 2.14 9.81
CA ILE A 168 12.98 2.17 10.65
C ILE A 168 12.00 1.11 10.17
N GLN A 169 11.93 0.00 10.89
CA GLN A 169 11.01 -1.11 10.60
C GLN A 169 10.09 -1.36 11.80
N PRO A 170 8.81 -1.73 11.55
CA PRO A 170 7.90 -2.09 12.64
C PRO A 170 8.39 -3.35 13.37
N SER A 171 8.47 -3.27 14.70
CA SER A 171 8.90 -4.39 15.55
C SER A 171 7.92 -4.64 16.69
N GLY A 172 7.55 -5.91 16.94
CA GLY A 172 6.59 -6.25 17.97
C GLY A 172 5.28 -5.44 17.84
N SER A 173 4.89 -4.73 18.90
CA SER A 173 3.72 -3.83 18.90
C SER A 173 4.03 -2.41 18.39
N GLN A 174 5.28 -2.08 18.15
CA GLN A 174 5.69 -0.74 17.74
C GLN A 174 5.57 -0.56 16.23
N ASP A 175 4.76 0.40 15.83
CA ASP A 175 4.57 0.83 14.44
C ASP A 175 4.17 2.32 14.40
N PRO A 176 5.10 3.24 14.73
CA PRO A 176 4.80 4.67 14.90
C PRO A 176 4.30 5.34 13.62
N TYR A 177 4.67 4.79 12.46
CA TYR A 177 4.24 5.30 11.16
C TYR A 177 3.10 4.51 10.54
N ALA A 178 2.53 3.54 11.26
CA ALA A 178 1.45 2.67 10.78
C ALA A 178 1.76 1.95 9.45
N LEU A 179 3.02 1.53 9.27
CA LEU A 179 3.50 0.90 8.03
C LEU A 179 2.79 -0.42 7.74
N ARG A 180 2.42 -1.19 8.79
CA ARG A 180 1.65 -2.43 8.64
C ARG A 180 0.29 -2.18 7.99
N ARG A 181 -0.41 -1.15 8.45
CA ARG A 181 -1.71 -0.75 7.90
C ARG A 181 -1.56 -0.22 6.48
N GLN A 182 -0.51 0.54 6.20
CA GLN A 182 -0.24 1.05 4.86
C GLN A 182 0.05 -0.08 3.87
N ALA A 183 0.87 -1.06 4.25
CA ALA A 183 1.15 -2.24 3.41
C ALA A 183 -0.13 -3.06 3.16
N LEU A 184 -0.97 -3.26 4.18
CA LEU A 184 -2.28 -3.91 4.03
C LEU A 184 -3.16 -3.16 3.02
N GLY A 185 -3.18 -1.82 3.11
CA GLY A 185 -3.91 -0.97 2.17
C GLY A 185 -3.43 -1.14 0.73
N ILE A 186 -2.12 -1.17 0.48
CA ILE A 186 -1.55 -1.45 -0.85
C ILE A 186 -2.00 -2.83 -1.35
N CYS A 187 -1.92 -3.87 -0.50
CA CYS A 187 -2.36 -5.21 -0.89
C CYS A 187 -3.82 -5.22 -1.34
N HIS A 188 -4.72 -4.61 -0.57
CA HIS A 188 -6.14 -4.55 -0.93
C HIS A 188 -6.39 -3.79 -2.24
N ILE A 189 -5.75 -2.63 -2.42
CA ILE A 189 -5.92 -1.84 -3.66
C ILE A 189 -5.45 -2.64 -4.88
N ILE A 190 -4.29 -3.30 -4.80
CA ILE A 190 -3.75 -4.10 -5.92
C ILE A 190 -4.62 -5.31 -6.21
N LEU A 191 -5.06 -6.05 -5.18
CA LEU A 191 -5.85 -7.26 -5.34
C LEU A 191 -7.26 -6.97 -5.86
N GLU A 192 -7.94 -5.93 -5.35
CA GLU A 192 -9.28 -5.56 -5.81
C GLU A 192 -9.25 -4.87 -7.18
N GLY A 193 -8.21 -4.09 -7.46
CA GLY A 193 -7.98 -3.51 -8.78
C GLY A 193 -7.44 -4.50 -9.81
N GLN A 194 -7.08 -5.71 -9.40
CA GLN A 194 -6.44 -6.74 -10.24
C GLN A 194 -5.22 -6.20 -10.99
N PHE A 195 -4.44 -5.33 -10.35
CA PHE A 195 -3.32 -4.68 -10.98
C PHE A 195 -2.15 -5.64 -11.20
N ASP A 196 -1.62 -5.62 -12.42
CA ASP A 196 -0.34 -6.29 -12.75
C ASP A 196 0.81 -5.36 -12.35
N LEU A 197 1.22 -5.46 -11.08
CA LEU A 197 2.23 -4.59 -10.49
C LEU A 197 3.26 -5.42 -9.72
N SER A 198 4.53 -5.26 -10.10
CA SER A 198 5.65 -5.86 -9.39
C SER A 198 6.00 -5.06 -8.15
N LEU A 199 6.00 -5.72 -6.98
CA LEU A 199 6.44 -5.11 -5.71
C LEU A 199 7.90 -4.65 -5.80
N GLU A 200 8.78 -5.43 -6.42
CA GLU A 200 10.20 -5.12 -6.58
C GLU A 200 10.39 -3.81 -7.35
N HIS A 201 9.73 -3.65 -8.50
CA HIS A 201 9.80 -2.42 -9.29
C HIS A 201 9.17 -1.23 -8.58
N LEU A 202 8.09 -1.45 -7.81
CA LEU A 202 7.44 -0.40 -7.03
C LEU A 202 8.37 0.11 -5.91
N VAL A 203 9.04 -0.80 -5.20
CA VAL A 203 10.02 -0.45 -4.15
C VAL A 203 11.24 0.23 -4.76
N GLU A 204 11.76 -0.25 -5.89
CA GLU A 204 12.87 0.39 -6.59
C GLU A 204 12.52 1.83 -6.98
N ALA A 205 11.35 2.05 -7.62
CA ALA A 205 10.92 3.38 -8.00
C ALA A 205 10.84 4.34 -6.80
N ALA A 206 10.32 3.87 -5.67
CA ALA A 206 10.25 4.65 -4.44
C ALA A 206 11.64 4.91 -3.83
N TYR A 207 12.51 3.90 -3.78
CA TYR A 207 13.88 4.03 -3.26
C TYR A 207 14.69 5.05 -4.05
N ARG A 208 14.62 5.00 -5.39
CA ARG A 208 15.30 5.95 -6.30
C ARG A 208 14.89 7.41 -6.04
N CYS A 209 13.69 7.66 -5.57
CA CYS A 209 13.25 9.00 -5.21
C CYS A 209 14.01 9.61 -4.02
N TYR A 210 14.63 8.79 -3.19
CA TYR A 210 15.41 9.21 -2.03
C TYR A 210 16.93 9.29 -2.31
N GLU A 211 17.44 8.59 -3.32
CA GLU A 211 18.88 8.56 -3.63
C GLU A 211 19.45 9.96 -3.87
N GLY A 212 20.56 10.24 -3.22
CA GLY A 212 21.25 11.54 -3.31
C GLY A 212 20.56 12.70 -2.60
N LYS A 213 19.39 12.48 -2.00
CA LYS A 213 18.63 13.50 -1.26
C LYS A 213 18.66 13.31 0.26
N VAL A 214 18.75 12.05 0.71
CA VAL A 214 18.79 11.68 2.13
C VAL A 214 19.87 10.63 2.38
N GLU A 215 20.28 10.46 3.63
CA GLU A 215 21.23 9.42 4.02
C GLU A 215 20.50 8.07 4.15
N LEU A 216 20.68 7.20 3.18
CA LEU A 216 20.12 5.85 3.18
C LEU A 216 21.05 4.90 3.95
N LYS A 217 20.49 4.14 4.90
CA LYS A 217 21.25 3.21 5.75
C LYS A 217 21.31 1.79 5.17
N LEU A 218 20.34 1.40 4.36
CA LEU A 218 20.25 0.09 3.73
C LEU A 218 20.32 0.22 2.22
N SER A 219 20.95 -0.77 1.56
CA SER A 219 20.97 -0.85 0.09
C SER A 219 19.58 -1.17 -0.48
N LEU A 220 19.39 -0.92 -1.77
CA LEU A 220 18.14 -1.23 -2.48
C LEU A 220 17.76 -2.71 -2.32
N GLU A 221 18.72 -3.62 -2.52
CA GLU A 221 18.49 -5.07 -2.45
C GLU A 221 18.02 -5.47 -1.04
N LYS A 222 18.63 -4.90 0.01
CA LYS A 222 18.22 -5.18 1.39
C LYS A 222 16.83 -4.63 1.70
N VAL A 223 16.51 -3.45 1.20
CA VAL A 223 15.18 -2.84 1.36
C VAL A 223 14.11 -3.66 0.61
N GLN A 224 14.40 -4.14 -0.60
CA GLN A 224 13.50 -5.01 -1.37
C GLN A 224 13.25 -6.33 -0.65
N GLU A 225 14.28 -6.99 -0.14
CA GLU A 225 14.17 -8.23 0.65
C GLU A 225 13.30 -8.04 1.90
N ASP A 226 13.60 -7.00 2.71
CA ASP A 226 12.89 -6.73 3.95
C ASP A 226 11.43 -6.35 3.71
N ILE A 227 11.16 -5.56 2.67
CA ILE A 227 9.80 -5.19 2.27
C ILE A 227 9.04 -6.39 1.70
N ALA A 228 9.68 -7.27 0.91
CA ALA A 228 9.04 -8.48 0.43
C ALA A 228 8.58 -9.39 1.59
N GLU A 229 9.44 -9.63 2.58
CA GLU A 229 9.04 -10.40 3.78
C GLU A 229 7.95 -9.68 4.59
N PHE A 230 8.03 -8.35 4.67
CA PHE A 230 7.02 -7.53 5.30
C PHE A 230 5.65 -7.66 4.62
N PHE A 231 5.57 -7.63 3.29
CA PHE A 231 4.32 -7.83 2.53
C PHE A 231 3.83 -9.27 2.56
N LYS A 232 4.73 -10.25 2.56
CA LYS A 232 4.40 -11.68 2.66
C LYS A 232 3.49 -11.99 3.84
N GLN A 233 3.79 -11.40 5.00
CA GLN A 233 2.96 -11.59 6.20
C GLN A 233 1.56 -10.99 6.06
N ARG A 234 1.38 -9.91 5.27
CA ARG A 234 0.06 -9.30 4.99
C ARG A 234 -0.74 -10.16 4.04
N LEU A 235 -0.09 -10.66 2.99
CA LEU A 235 -0.72 -11.58 2.04
C LEU A 235 -1.19 -12.88 2.72
N LYS A 236 -0.40 -13.43 3.64
CA LYS A 236 -0.83 -14.59 4.45
C LYS A 236 -2.13 -14.31 5.20
N GLY A 237 -2.23 -13.15 5.87
CA GLY A 237 -3.45 -12.75 6.56
C GLY A 237 -4.64 -12.60 5.60
N ILE A 238 -4.47 -11.85 4.51
CA ILE A 238 -5.52 -11.62 3.52
C ILE A 238 -6.02 -12.94 2.91
N PHE A 239 -5.12 -13.84 2.54
CA PHE A 239 -5.50 -15.11 1.92
C PHE A 239 -6.16 -16.05 2.94
N SER A 240 -5.73 -16.04 4.19
CA SER A 240 -6.40 -16.77 5.28
C SER A 240 -7.82 -16.25 5.51
N ASP A 241 -8.00 -14.91 5.53
CA ASP A 241 -9.32 -14.28 5.69
C ASP A 241 -10.26 -14.59 4.49
N ARG A 242 -9.71 -14.84 3.32
CA ARG A 242 -10.42 -15.33 2.13
C ARG A 242 -10.75 -16.85 2.18
N GLY A 243 -10.34 -17.54 3.24
CA GLY A 243 -10.66 -18.96 3.47
C GLY A 243 -9.65 -19.96 2.91
N PHE A 244 -8.50 -19.51 2.40
CA PHE A 244 -7.45 -20.43 1.96
C PHE A 244 -6.70 -21.04 3.16
N SER A 245 -6.39 -22.34 3.07
CA SER A 245 -5.65 -23.04 4.11
C SER A 245 -4.20 -22.54 4.19
N TYR A 246 -3.67 -22.48 5.39
CA TYR A 246 -2.33 -21.92 5.65
C TYR A 246 -1.21 -22.63 4.87
N ASP A 247 -1.31 -23.94 4.71
CA ASP A 247 -0.32 -24.75 4.00
C ASP A 247 -0.35 -24.51 2.48
N THR A 248 -1.52 -24.26 1.89
CA THR A 248 -1.65 -23.82 0.49
C THR A 248 -1.00 -22.44 0.30
N VAL A 249 -1.31 -21.50 1.19
CA VAL A 249 -0.76 -20.15 1.14
C VAL A 249 0.76 -20.18 1.32
N ASP A 250 1.26 -20.93 2.30
CA ASP A 250 2.69 -21.06 2.57
C ASP A 250 3.43 -21.70 1.39
N ALA A 251 2.87 -22.74 0.76
CA ALA A 251 3.47 -23.39 -0.40
C ALA A 251 3.63 -22.41 -1.58
N VAL A 252 2.62 -21.57 -1.85
CA VAL A 252 2.68 -20.59 -2.93
C VAL A 252 3.65 -19.44 -2.64
N LEU A 253 3.73 -19.00 -1.37
CA LEU A 253 4.60 -17.91 -0.96
C LEU A 253 6.04 -18.33 -0.66
N ALA A 254 6.34 -19.64 -0.53
CA ALA A 254 7.67 -20.14 -0.20
C ALA A 254 8.73 -19.81 -1.28
N PRO A 255 8.48 -19.99 -2.59
CA PRO A 255 9.45 -19.66 -3.63
C PRO A 255 9.60 -18.15 -3.88
N GLY A 256 8.87 -17.32 -3.14
CA GLY A 256 8.79 -15.87 -3.36
C GLY A 256 7.59 -15.47 -4.21
N PHE A 257 7.32 -14.17 -4.22
CA PHE A 257 6.26 -13.56 -5.01
C PHE A 257 6.71 -12.15 -5.42
N GLN A 258 6.22 -11.67 -6.54
CA GLN A 258 6.48 -10.31 -7.03
C GLN A 258 5.19 -9.57 -7.36
N ASN A 259 4.19 -10.31 -7.85
CA ASN A 259 2.88 -9.80 -8.24
C ASN A 259 1.80 -10.40 -7.34
N PHE A 260 0.99 -9.55 -6.71
CA PHE A 260 -0.02 -10.00 -5.74
C PHE A 260 -1.21 -10.67 -6.43
N SER A 261 -1.62 -10.16 -7.60
CA SER A 261 -2.74 -10.70 -8.37
C SER A 261 -2.40 -12.09 -8.93
N ASP A 262 -1.19 -12.27 -9.49
CA ASP A 262 -0.69 -13.58 -9.88
C ASP A 262 -0.59 -14.55 -8.69
N THR A 263 -0.09 -14.04 -7.55
CA THR A 263 0.02 -14.85 -6.32
C THR A 263 -1.35 -15.35 -5.86
N LEU A 264 -2.38 -14.52 -5.92
CA LEU A 264 -3.75 -14.94 -5.59
C LEU A 264 -4.25 -16.03 -6.55
N LEU A 265 -4.03 -15.87 -7.86
CA LEU A 265 -4.39 -16.88 -8.86
C LEU A 265 -3.68 -18.22 -8.60
N ARG A 266 -2.42 -18.19 -8.22
CA ARG A 266 -1.65 -19.40 -7.87
C ARG A 266 -2.19 -20.06 -6.59
N VAL A 267 -2.56 -19.26 -5.57
CA VAL A 267 -3.19 -19.81 -4.36
C VAL A 267 -4.52 -20.47 -4.69
N GLN A 268 -5.35 -19.82 -5.53
CA GLN A 268 -6.62 -20.38 -5.98
C GLN A 268 -6.41 -21.68 -6.75
N ALA A 269 -5.53 -21.67 -7.77
CA ALA A 269 -5.25 -22.85 -8.58
C ALA A 269 -4.74 -24.04 -7.75
N LEU A 270 -3.88 -23.79 -6.75
CA LEU A 270 -3.40 -24.85 -5.87
C LEU A 270 -4.50 -25.35 -4.94
N ALA A 271 -5.35 -24.46 -4.43
CA ALA A 271 -6.50 -24.85 -3.60
C ALA A 271 -7.48 -25.73 -4.37
N ASP A 272 -7.77 -25.39 -5.62
CA ASP A 272 -8.65 -26.17 -6.51
C ASP A 272 -7.99 -27.52 -6.85
N PHE A 273 -6.71 -27.54 -7.21
CA PHE A 273 -5.98 -28.76 -7.54
C PHE A 273 -5.90 -29.74 -6.36
N ARG A 274 -5.85 -29.26 -5.13
CA ARG A 274 -5.86 -30.11 -3.93
C ARG A 274 -7.16 -30.91 -3.73
N GLN A 275 -8.24 -30.53 -4.44
CA GLN A 275 -9.47 -31.30 -4.46
C GLN A 275 -9.49 -32.42 -5.53
N ASP A 276 -8.52 -32.40 -6.45
CA ASP A 276 -8.38 -33.41 -7.50
C ASP A 276 -7.71 -34.67 -6.93
N PRO A 277 -8.25 -35.88 -7.15
CA PRO A 277 -7.63 -37.15 -6.76
C PRO A 277 -6.15 -37.29 -7.24
N ALA A 278 -5.81 -36.71 -8.38
CA ALA A 278 -4.45 -36.74 -8.92
C ALA A 278 -3.42 -36.00 -8.04
N PHE A 279 -3.87 -35.13 -7.13
CA PHE A 279 -2.98 -34.39 -6.22
C PHE A 279 -2.23 -35.33 -5.27
N ASP A 280 -2.91 -36.30 -4.65
CA ASP A 280 -2.31 -37.25 -3.73
C ASP A 280 -1.31 -38.17 -4.44
N ASP A 281 -1.61 -38.58 -5.67
CA ASP A 281 -0.71 -39.35 -6.51
C ASP A 281 0.55 -38.56 -6.84
N LEU A 282 0.39 -37.29 -7.27
CA LEU A 282 1.51 -36.39 -7.55
C LEU A 282 2.38 -36.16 -6.32
N LEU A 283 1.78 -35.90 -5.16
CA LEU A 283 2.50 -35.69 -3.90
C LEU A 283 3.28 -36.94 -3.49
N THR A 284 2.70 -38.12 -3.68
CA THR A 284 3.35 -39.41 -3.41
C THR A 284 4.55 -39.62 -4.31
N VAL A 285 4.40 -39.41 -5.61
CA VAL A 285 5.49 -39.55 -6.60
C VAL A 285 6.59 -38.55 -6.30
N TYR A 286 6.24 -37.28 -6.09
CA TYR A 286 7.21 -36.22 -5.76
C TYR A 286 7.99 -36.56 -4.48
N THR A 287 7.30 -36.96 -3.41
CA THR A 287 7.94 -37.27 -2.12
C THR A 287 8.92 -38.44 -2.25
N ARG A 288 8.55 -39.51 -2.98
CA ARG A 288 9.42 -40.65 -3.24
C ARG A 288 10.63 -40.25 -4.07
N ALA A 289 10.42 -39.54 -5.16
CA ALA A 289 11.50 -39.05 -6.03
C ALA A 289 12.46 -38.12 -5.27
N ASN A 290 11.93 -37.15 -4.52
CA ASN A 290 12.75 -36.22 -3.73
C ASN A 290 13.58 -36.93 -2.63
N ASN A 291 12.99 -37.94 -1.96
CA ASN A 291 13.73 -38.71 -0.96
C ASN A 291 14.87 -39.55 -1.55
N LEU A 292 14.69 -40.04 -2.77
CA LEU A 292 15.76 -40.72 -3.51
C LEU A 292 16.82 -39.72 -3.98
N ALA A 293 16.39 -38.58 -4.54
CA ALA A 293 17.29 -37.54 -5.05
C ALA A 293 18.19 -36.93 -3.96
N LYS A 294 17.73 -36.84 -2.71
CA LYS A 294 18.58 -36.36 -1.58
C LYS A 294 19.88 -37.15 -1.39
N LYS A 295 19.94 -38.37 -1.89
CA LYS A 295 21.12 -39.27 -1.82
C LYS A 295 21.92 -39.25 -3.12
N ALA A 296 21.47 -38.56 -4.16
CA ALA A 296 22.13 -38.54 -5.44
C ALA A 296 23.40 -37.68 -5.39
N THR A 297 24.48 -38.21 -5.97
CA THR A 297 25.75 -37.51 -6.10
C THR A 297 25.96 -36.91 -7.49
N ALA A 298 25.05 -37.20 -8.43
CA ALA A 298 25.07 -36.66 -9.80
C ALA A 298 23.70 -36.06 -10.14
N PHE A 299 23.71 -34.90 -10.85
CA PHE A 299 22.51 -34.16 -11.25
C PHE A 299 22.03 -34.46 -12.66
N ARG A 300 22.74 -35.32 -13.42
CA ARG A 300 22.32 -35.75 -14.77
C ARG A 300 22.13 -37.26 -14.75
N PRO A 301 20.96 -37.76 -15.18
CA PRO A 301 20.76 -39.18 -15.33
C PRO A 301 21.66 -39.71 -16.46
N ASP A 302 22.23 -40.90 -16.25
CA ASP A 302 22.95 -41.62 -17.31
C ASP A 302 21.97 -42.56 -18.02
N PRO A 303 21.61 -42.30 -19.29
CA PRO A 303 20.66 -43.13 -20.03
C PRO A 303 21.05 -44.62 -20.11
N SER A 304 22.35 -44.91 -20.03
CA SER A 304 22.83 -46.29 -20.09
C SER A 304 22.50 -47.14 -18.85
N LEU A 305 22.08 -46.50 -17.76
CA LEU A 305 21.70 -47.15 -16.51
C LEU A 305 20.20 -47.43 -16.42
N LEU A 306 19.40 -46.92 -17.37
CA LEU A 306 17.94 -47.14 -17.40
C LEU A 306 17.67 -48.57 -17.87
N GLN A 307 16.99 -49.38 -17.04
CA GLN A 307 16.73 -50.80 -17.31
C GLN A 307 15.27 -51.08 -17.58
N GLU A 308 14.37 -50.24 -17.11
CA GLU A 308 12.94 -50.41 -17.22
C GLU A 308 12.33 -49.49 -18.29
N SER A 309 11.35 -50.00 -19.06
CA SER A 309 10.70 -49.18 -20.08
C SER A 309 9.95 -47.97 -19.50
N SER A 310 9.55 -48.01 -18.23
CA SER A 310 8.99 -46.90 -17.48
C SER A 310 10.02 -45.80 -17.19
N GLU A 311 11.28 -46.16 -16.95
CA GLU A 311 12.37 -45.21 -16.72
C GLU A 311 12.75 -44.50 -18.03
N GLU A 312 12.83 -45.26 -19.14
CA GLU A 312 13.06 -44.68 -20.46
C GLU A 312 11.97 -43.70 -20.89
N LYS A 313 10.69 -44.06 -20.65
CA LYS A 313 9.54 -43.17 -20.92
C LYS A 313 9.59 -41.91 -20.09
N LEU A 314 9.93 -42.00 -18.82
CA LEU A 314 10.06 -40.85 -17.93
C LEU A 314 11.22 -39.95 -18.39
N TYR A 315 12.36 -40.56 -18.76
CA TYR A 315 13.52 -39.82 -19.28
C TYR A 315 13.22 -39.08 -20.59
N GLN A 316 12.40 -39.69 -21.46
CA GLN A 316 11.99 -39.07 -22.74
C GLN A 316 10.92 -37.96 -22.54
N ALA A 317 10.20 -37.97 -21.43
CA ALA A 317 9.16 -36.99 -21.09
C ALA A 317 9.73 -35.76 -20.35
N LEU A 318 10.95 -35.82 -19.85
CA LEU A 318 11.70 -34.75 -19.18
C LEU A 318 12.54 -33.95 -20.17
#